data_1ee227d431f16c5a8c0705dcbcd616c6
#
_entry.id   1ee227d431f16c5a8c0705dcbcd616c6
#
_cell.length_a   1.000
_cell.length_b   1.000
_cell.length_c   1.000
_cell.angle_alpha   90.00
_cell.angle_beta   90.00
_cell.angle_gamma   90.00
#
_symmetry.space_group_name_H-M   'P 1'
#
loop_
_entity.id
_entity.type
_entity.pdbx_description
1 polymer ?
#
loop_
_entity_poly.entity_id
_entity_poly.type
_entity_poly.pdbx_seq_one_letter_code
_entity_poly.pdbx_strand_id
1 'polypeptide(L)'
;VNLADVARQAHVSKMTVSRVINHPNQVSDEVRDLVNQAINAVGYQPNRIAKALVNQQNYVIQFIVLEDIATVEPNYAILLLEIAEVLNQKGYTLEISTILEPNSHVDGLIVSGWRDSDLERLSAINVPMVLYGQAPTWYDLPYVDVNNRMGTSLATTHLIEAGYKKVIYIGMTMALPFVWEREQGYLE
;
A
#
# COMPACT_ATOMS: atom_id res chain seq x y z
N VAL A 1 25.11 -13.13 -16.10
CA VAL A 1 24.60 -12.28 -17.18
C VAL A 1 24.51 -10.85 -16.66
N ASN A 2 24.99 -9.89 -17.41
CA ASN A 2 25.02 -8.48 -17.03
C ASN A 2 24.48 -7.56 -18.15
N LEU A 3 24.35 -6.27 -17.86
CA LEU A 3 23.84 -5.26 -18.82
C LEU A 3 24.62 -5.22 -20.14
N ALA A 4 25.95 -5.55 -20.11
CA ALA A 4 26.78 -5.59 -21.31
C ALA A 4 26.43 -6.75 -22.24
N ASP A 5 25.96 -7.85 -21.68
CA ASP A 5 25.57 -9.03 -22.45
C ASP A 5 24.27 -8.73 -23.22
N VAL A 6 23.31 -8.05 -22.57
CA VAL A 6 22.08 -7.55 -23.20
C VAL A 6 22.42 -6.56 -24.34
N ALA A 7 23.30 -5.60 -24.05
CA ALA A 7 23.71 -4.59 -25.03
C ALA A 7 24.34 -5.23 -26.29
N ARG A 8 25.16 -6.27 -26.08
CA ARG A 8 25.78 -7.03 -27.17
C ARG A 8 24.73 -7.80 -27.96
N GLN A 9 23.80 -8.47 -27.29
CA GLN A 9 22.72 -9.24 -27.92
C GLN A 9 21.76 -8.37 -28.71
N ALA A 10 21.45 -7.18 -28.22
CA ALA A 10 20.55 -6.21 -28.86
C ALA A 10 21.28 -5.30 -29.87
N HIS A 11 22.59 -5.41 -30.03
CA HIS A 11 23.42 -4.54 -30.87
C HIS A 11 23.24 -3.04 -30.59
N VAL A 12 23.06 -2.68 -29.30
CA VAL A 12 22.92 -1.30 -28.84
C VAL A 12 23.94 -0.95 -27.76
N SER A 13 24.02 0.33 -27.39
CA SER A 13 24.88 0.75 -26.27
C SER A 13 24.34 0.29 -24.91
N LYS A 14 25.21 0.13 -23.91
CA LYS A 14 24.77 -0.10 -22.52
C LYS A 14 23.86 1.00 -21.99
N MET A 15 24.09 2.25 -22.44
CA MET A 15 23.27 3.39 -22.09
C MET A 15 21.85 3.26 -22.67
N THR A 16 21.73 2.74 -23.89
CA THR A 16 20.42 2.47 -24.52
C THR A 16 19.66 1.39 -23.73
N VAL A 17 20.32 0.28 -23.35
CA VAL A 17 19.71 -0.76 -22.51
C VAL A 17 19.27 -0.18 -21.17
N SER A 18 20.13 0.59 -20.50
CA SER A 18 19.80 1.25 -19.24
C SER A 18 18.59 2.20 -19.39
N ARG A 19 18.50 2.93 -20.50
CA ARG A 19 17.39 3.84 -20.77
C ARG A 19 16.08 3.08 -21.02
N VAL A 20 16.11 1.98 -21.74
CA VAL A 20 14.93 1.10 -21.94
C VAL A 20 14.43 0.56 -20.59
N ILE A 21 15.32 0.16 -19.70
CA ILE A 21 14.95 -0.41 -18.39
C ILE A 21 14.40 0.66 -17.43
N ASN A 22 15.04 1.85 -17.39
CA ASN A 22 14.72 2.85 -16.37
C ASN A 22 13.77 3.97 -16.87
N HIS A 23 13.77 4.24 -18.18
CA HIS A 23 13.00 5.32 -18.81
C HIS A 23 12.39 4.85 -20.15
N PRO A 24 11.53 3.82 -20.16
CA PRO A 24 11.00 3.20 -21.37
C PRO A 24 10.27 4.18 -22.28
N ASN A 25 9.69 5.24 -21.72
CA ASN A 25 8.98 6.29 -22.47
C ASN A 25 9.92 7.26 -23.21
N GLN A 26 11.24 7.17 -22.99
CA GLN A 26 12.24 8.03 -23.65
C GLN A 26 12.93 7.33 -24.85
N VAL A 27 12.46 6.17 -25.24
CA VAL A 27 12.98 5.39 -26.36
C VAL A 27 11.85 5.00 -27.31
N SER A 28 12.18 4.78 -28.59
CA SER A 28 11.18 4.30 -29.55
C SER A 28 10.71 2.88 -29.21
N ASP A 29 9.51 2.54 -29.64
CA ASP A 29 8.93 1.21 -29.41
C ASP A 29 9.80 0.11 -30.00
N GLU A 30 10.37 0.35 -31.20
CA GLU A 30 11.27 -0.59 -31.89
C GLU A 30 12.52 -0.92 -31.03
N VAL A 31 13.16 0.10 -30.48
CA VAL A 31 14.36 -0.09 -29.62
C VAL A 31 13.98 -0.77 -28.32
N ARG A 32 12.81 -0.44 -27.74
CA ARG A 32 12.31 -1.05 -26.54
C ARG A 32 12.06 -2.56 -26.74
N ASP A 33 11.40 -2.93 -27.84
CA ASP A 33 11.08 -4.31 -28.15
C ASP A 33 12.35 -5.12 -28.44
N LEU A 34 13.29 -4.56 -29.17
CA LEU A 34 14.58 -5.18 -29.46
C LEU A 34 15.37 -5.50 -28.18
N VAL A 35 15.43 -4.54 -27.26
CA VAL A 35 16.12 -4.72 -25.97
C VAL A 35 15.39 -5.71 -25.08
N ASN A 36 14.04 -5.67 -25.03
CA ASN A 36 13.25 -6.64 -24.25
C ASN A 36 13.43 -8.07 -24.77
N GLN A 37 13.48 -8.29 -26.06
CA GLN A 37 13.80 -9.60 -26.67
C GLN A 37 15.19 -10.06 -26.25
N ALA A 38 16.19 -9.18 -26.27
CA ALA A 38 17.54 -9.50 -25.84
C ALA A 38 17.61 -9.84 -24.34
N ILE A 39 16.90 -9.09 -23.48
CA ILE A 39 16.79 -9.37 -22.03
C ILE A 39 16.28 -10.79 -21.80
N ASN A 40 15.19 -11.16 -22.48
CA ASN A 40 14.60 -12.50 -22.38
C ASN A 40 15.54 -13.59 -22.93
N ALA A 41 16.18 -13.33 -24.06
CA ALA A 41 17.07 -14.31 -24.70
C ALA A 41 18.31 -14.65 -23.87
N VAL A 42 18.87 -13.66 -23.16
CA VAL A 42 20.05 -13.87 -22.29
C VAL A 42 19.68 -14.20 -20.85
N GLY A 43 18.39 -14.16 -20.48
CA GLY A 43 17.94 -14.38 -19.11
C GLY A 43 18.42 -13.30 -18.13
N TYR A 44 18.57 -12.06 -18.60
CA TYR A 44 19.01 -10.96 -17.75
C TYR A 44 17.87 -10.52 -16.82
N GLN A 45 18.16 -10.50 -15.53
CA GLN A 45 17.28 -9.89 -14.54
C GLN A 45 17.86 -8.54 -14.10
N PRO A 46 17.11 -7.42 -14.29
CA PRO A 46 17.55 -6.13 -13.81
C PRO A 46 17.88 -6.18 -12.32
N ASN A 47 19.07 -5.73 -11.96
CA ASN A 47 19.48 -5.69 -10.57
C ASN A 47 18.69 -4.57 -9.85
N ARG A 48 17.77 -4.97 -8.95
CA ARG A 48 16.96 -4.06 -8.15
C ARG A 48 17.82 -3.09 -7.33
N ILE A 49 18.95 -3.55 -6.78
CA ILE A 49 19.87 -2.71 -6.00
C ILE A 49 20.50 -1.63 -6.90
N ALA A 50 20.91 -1.98 -8.11
CA ALA A 50 21.44 -1.00 -9.05
C ALA A 50 20.38 0.02 -9.49
N LYS A 51 19.12 -0.40 -9.66
CA LYS A 51 17.99 0.47 -9.97
C LYS A 51 17.69 1.39 -8.79
N ALA A 52 17.71 0.88 -7.57
CA ALA A 52 17.51 1.62 -6.33
C ALA A 52 18.54 2.74 -6.17
N LEU A 53 19.82 2.43 -6.39
CA LEU A 53 20.92 3.40 -6.35
C LEU A 53 20.76 4.55 -7.35
N VAL A 54 20.36 4.24 -8.59
CA VAL A 54 20.18 5.24 -9.66
C VAL A 54 18.98 6.14 -9.38
N ASN A 55 17.89 5.60 -8.85
CA ASN A 55 16.63 6.32 -8.66
C ASN A 55 16.48 6.90 -7.25
N GLN A 56 17.44 6.66 -6.35
CA GLN A 56 17.36 7.02 -4.93
C GLN A 56 16.06 6.51 -4.26
N GLN A 57 15.59 5.34 -4.68
CA GLN A 57 14.41 4.65 -4.18
C GLN A 57 14.75 3.19 -3.92
N ASN A 58 14.28 2.66 -2.81
CA ASN A 58 14.54 1.27 -2.44
C ASN A 58 13.50 0.29 -2.99
N TYR A 59 12.37 0.82 -3.44
CA TYR A 59 11.20 0.06 -3.92
C TYR A 59 10.62 -0.84 -2.83
N VAL A 60 10.57 -0.33 -1.60
CA VAL A 60 10.02 -1.02 -0.44
C VAL A 60 8.95 -0.15 0.21
N ILE A 61 7.78 -0.73 0.40
CA ILE A 61 6.71 -0.17 1.23
C ILE A 61 6.58 -1.07 2.46
N GLN A 62 6.54 -0.47 3.65
CA GLN A 62 6.34 -1.21 4.89
C GLN A 62 4.90 -1.04 5.38
N PHE A 63 4.26 -2.16 5.68
CA PHE A 63 2.96 -2.18 6.34
C PHE A 63 3.16 -2.45 7.83
N ILE A 64 2.82 -1.47 8.66
CA ILE A 64 2.92 -1.55 10.11
C ILE A 64 1.54 -1.84 10.68
N VAL A 65 1.41 -2.96 11.38
CA VAL A 65 0.18 -3.40 12.05
C VAL A 65 0.35 -3.20 13.55
N LEU A 66 -0.30 -2.16 14.10
CA LEU A 66 -0.25 -1.82 15.53
C LEU A 66 -1.36 -2.48 16.35
N GLU A 67 -2.24 -3.21 15.70
CA GLU A 67 -3.26 -4.00 16.38
C GLU A 67 -2.66 -5.20 17.11
N ASP A 68 -3.33 -5.63 18.18
CA ASP A 68 -2.97 -6.88 18.84
C ASP A 68 -3.16 -8.05 17.84
N ILE A 69 -2.07 -8.79 17.58
CA ILE A 69 -2.06 -9.94 16.66
C ILE A 69 -3.16 -10.95 17.00
N ALA A 70 -3.52 -11.10 18.29
CA ALA A 70 -4.59 -11.97 18.72
C ALA A 70 -5.99 -11.54 18.23
N THR A 71 -6.14 -10.28 17.83
CA THR A 71 -7.39 -9.70 17.32
C THR A 71 -7.37 -9.45 15.82
N VAL A 72 -6.27 -9.78 15.13
CA VAL A 72 -6.16 -9.62 13.67
C VAL A 72 -7.19 -10.50 12.97
N GLU A 73 -8.12 -9.85 12.32
CA GLU A 73 -9.21 -10.53 11.59
C GLU A 73 -8.70 -11.21 10.32
N PRO A 74 -9.39 -12.27 9.84
CA PRO A 74 -9.06 -12.96 8.58
C PRO A 74 -8.95 -12.01 7.36
N ASN A 75 -9.63 -10.86 7.41
CA ASN A 75 -9.59 -9.82 6.36
C ASN A 75 -8.18 -9.25 6.12
N TYR A 76 -7.31 -9.26 7.13
CA TYR A 76 -5.92 -8.81 6.96
C TYR A 76 -5.14 -9.68 5.97
N ALA A 77 -5.40 -10.97 5.91
CA ALA A 77 -4.74 -11.85 4.96
C ALA A 77 -5.07 -11.44 3.51
N ILE A 78 -6.34 -11.13 3.24
CA ILE A 78 -6.79 -10.66 1.91
C ILE A 78 -6.17 -9.29 1.63
N LEU A 79 -6.26 -8.36 2.56
CA LEU A 79 -5.70 -7.01 2.45
C LEU A 79 -4.20 -7.05 2.11
N LEU A 80 -3.42 -7.86 2.83
CA LEU A 80 -1.98 -7.99 2.61
C LEU A 80 -1.65 -8.56 1.22
N LEU A 81 -2.41 -9.54 0.75
CA LEU A 81 -2.21 -10.12 -0.57
C LEU A 81 -2.54 -9.11 -1.67
N GLU A 82 -3.63 -8.39 -1.55
CA GLU A 82 -4.04 -7.34 -2.51
C GLU A 82 -3.02 -6.18 -2.55
N ILE A 83 -2.57 -5.72 -1.39
CA ILE A 83 -1.52 -4.68 -1.31
C ILE A 83 -0.23 -5.19 -1.98
N ALA A 84 0.19 -6.43 -1.66
CA ALA A 84 1.39 -7.01 -2.23
C ALA A 84 1.29 -7.14 -3.76
N GLU A 85 0.14 -7.54 -4.30
CA GLU A 85 -0.09 -7.64 -5.74
C GLU A 85 0.02 -6.27 -6.42
N VAL A 86 -0.67 -5.25 -5.91
CA VAL A 86 -0.62 -3.89 -6.45
C VAL A 86 0.80 -3.31 -6.38
N LEU A 87 1.52 -3.53 -5.28
CA LEU A 87 2.90 -3.09 -5.13
C LEU A 87 3.84 -3.81 -6.09
N ASN A 88 3.69 -5.13 -6.26
CA ASN A 88 4.49 -5.90 -7.20
C ASN A 88 4.32 -5.44 -8.65
N GLN A 89 3.09 -5.12 -9.07
CA GLN A 89 2.82 -4.55 -10.41
C GLN A 89 3.56 -3.23 -10.64
N LYS A 90 3.81 -2.47 -9.57
CA LYS A 90 4.57 -1.20 -9.58
C LYS A 90 6.07 -1.38 -9.31
N GLY A 91 6.52 -2.62 -9.13
CA GLY A 91 7.91 -2.96 -8.84
C GLY A 91 8.34 -2.76 -7.39
N TYR A 92 7.40 -2.55 -6.47
CA TYR A 92 7.65 -2.47 -5.03
C TYR A 92 7.55 -3.83 -4.34
N THR A 93 8.22 -3.96 -3.21
CA THR A 93 8.10 -5.08 -2.29
C THR A 93 7.35 -4.62 -1.04
N LEU A 94 6.50 -5.48 -0.48
CA LEU A 94 5.83 -5.26 0.80
C LEU A 94 6.66 -5.87 1.92
N GLU A 95 7.00 -5.08 2.93
CA GLU A 95 7.49 -5.53 4.23
C GLU A 95 6.40 -5.39 5.28
N ILE A 96 6.39 -6.26 6.29
CA ILE A 96 5.40 -6.23 7.39
C ILE A 96 6.15 -6.06 8.70
N SER A 97 5.65 -5.18 9.57
CA SER A 97 6.13 -4.95 10.92
C SER A 97 4.96 -4.80 11.89
N THR A 98 5.18 -5.13 13.15
CA THR A 98 4.25 -4.88 14.25
C THR A 98 4.76 -3.81 15.21
N ILE A 99 5.85 -3.14 14.84
CA ILE A 99 6.50 -2.11 15.66
C ILE A 99 6.50 -0.81 14.87
N LEU A 100 6.11 0.30 15.53
CA LEU A 100 6.12 1.64 14.93
C LEU A 100 7.55 2.21 14.89
N GLU A 101 8.40 1.53 14.16
CA GLU A 101 9.77 1.94 13.87
C GLU A 101 10.05 1.61 12.40
N PRO A 102 9.92 2.60 11.50
CA PRO A 102 10.16 2.38 10.09
C PRO A 102 11.61 1.98 9.83
N ASN A 103 11.80 0.98 8.99
CA ASN A 103 13.13 0.62 8.53
C ASN A 103 13.72 1.77 7.69
N SER A 104 15.04 2.01 7.81
CA SER A 104 15.73 3.11 7.12
C SER A 104 15.73 3.02 5.59
N HIS A 105 15.32 1.89 5.05
CA HIS A 105 15.31 1.61 3.60
C HIS A 105 13.91 1.57 2.99
N VAL A 106 12.87 2.06 3.68
CA VAL A 106 11.52 2.08 3.10
C VAL A 106 11.24 3.41 2.42
N ASP A 107 10.49 3.35 1.32
CA ASP A 107 10.09 4.53 0.55
C ASP A 107 8.72 5.07 1.00
N GLY A 108 7.95 4.27 1.74
CA GLY A 108 6.64 4.65 2.24
C GLY A 108 6.09 3.65 3.25
N LEU A 109 5.05 4.09 3.96
CA LEU A 109 4.40 3.33 5.02
C LEU A 109 2.90 3.20 4.76
N ILE A 110 2.37 2.04 5.14
CA ILE A 110 0.95 1.85 5.40
C ILE A 110 0.84 1.49 6.87
N VAL A 111 -0.01 2.17 7.64
CA VAL A 111 -0.13 1.94 9.07
C VAL A 111 -1.57 1.62 9.43
N SER A 112 -1.79 0.52 10.14
CA SER A 112 -3.11 0.12 10.65
C SER A 112 -3.07 -0.11 12.16
N GLY A 113 -4.25 -0.07 12.80
CA GLY A 113 -4.40 -0.33 14.22
C GLY A 113 -3.85 0.75 15.14
N TRP A 114 -3.54 1.92 14.61
CA TRP A 114 -3.06 3.06 15.37
C TRP A 114 -4.08 3.52 16.41
N ARG A 115 -3.59 4.18 17.47
CA ARG A 115 -4.36 4.78 18.56
C ARG A 115 -3.97 6.25 18.69
N ASP A 116 -4.75 7.04 19.41
CA ASP A 116 -4.45 8.44 19.70
C ASP A 116 -3.07 8.62 20.31
N SER A 117 -2.63 7.66 21.13
CA SER A 117 -1.27 7.64 21.70
C SER A 117 -0.14 7.49 20.68
N ASP A 118 -0.43 7.01 19.48
CA ASP A 118 0.55 6.80 18.42
C ASP A 118 0.70 8.04 17.50
N LEU A 119 -0.26 8.95 17.54
CA LEU A 119 -0.35 10.08 16.61
C LEU A 119 0.87 10.99 16.67
N GLU A 120 1.39 11.29 17.85
CA GLU A 120 2.61 12.12 18.01
C GLU A 120 3.81 11.43 17.37
N ARG A 121 3.96 10.12 17.56
CA ARG A 121 5.04 9.32 16.95
C ARG A 121 4.89 9.23 15.44
N LEU A 122 3.67 9.01 14.96
CA LEU A 122 3.36 8.97 13.52
C LEU A 122 3.72 10.28 12.83
N SER A 123 3.41 11.43 13.47
CA SER A 123 3.74 12.75 12.90
C SER A 123 5.22 13.05 12.85
N ALA A 124 6.00 12.44 13.73
CA ALA A 124 7.46 12.63 13.75
C ALA A 124 8.18 11.82 12.65
N ILE A 125 7.47 10.94 11.97
CA ILE A 125 8.05 10.10 10.92
C ILE A 125 8.11 10.90 9.61
N ASN A 126 9.31 11.08 9.07
CA ASN A 126 9.57 11.79 7.81
C ASN A 126 9.56 10.84 6.58
N VAL A 127 8.69 9.84 6.59
CA VAL A 127 8.48 8.94 5.46
C VAL A 127 7.05 9.11 4.98
N PRO A 128 6.79 9.21 3.67
CA PRO A 128 5.42 9.26 3.16
C PRO A 128 4.60 8.12 3.72
N MET A 129 3.40 8.40 4.26
CA MET A 129 2.56 7.37 4.83
C MET A 129 1.09 7.56 4.50
N VAL A 130 0.34 6.47 4.58
CA VAL A 130 -1.12 6.43 4.56
C VAL A 130 -1.61 5.57 5.71
N LEU A 131 -2.64 6.03 6.40
CA LEU A 131 -3.29 5.26 7.44
C LEU A 131 -4.37 4.36 6.82
N TYR A 132 -4.46 3.13 7.28
CA TYR A 132 -5.60 2.26 7.06
C TYR A 132 -6.52 2.38 8.28
N GLY A 133 -7.67 3.00 8.07
CA GLY A 133 -8.58 3.48 9.12
C GLY A 133 -8.58 5.01 9.21
N GLN A 134 -9.75 5.57 9.49
CA GLN A 134 -9.99 7.01 9.53
C GLN A 134 -9.15 7.73 10.57
N ALA A 135 -8.34 8.70 10.14
CA ALA A 135 -7.62 9.60 11.04
C ALA A 135 -8.59 10.57 11.73
N PRO A 136 -8.28 11.06 12.95
CA PRO A 136 -9.01 12.14 13.57
C PRO A 136 -9.01 13.39 12.69
N THR A 137 -10.11 14.14 12.67
CA THR A 137 -10.29 15.30 11.77
C THR A 137 -9.31 16.45 12.02
N TRP A 138 -8.67 16.47 13.20
CA TRP A 138 -7.64 17.46 13.57
C TRP A 138 -6.21 17.03 13.20
N TYR A 139 -6.05 15.84 12.55
CA TYR A 139 -4.76 15.32 12.17
C TYR A 139 -4.67 15.23 10.65
N ASP A 140 -3.69 15.93 10.08
CA ASP A 140 -3.49 16.01 8.61
C ASP A 140 -2.62 14.84 8.10
N LEU A 141 -3.12 13.63 8.29
CA LEU A 141 -2.51 12.43 7.69
C LEU A 141 -3.47 11.82 6.67
N PRO A 142 -2.98 11.48 5.47
CA PRO A 142 -3.80 10.78 4.49
C PRO A 142 -4.24 9.42 5.03
N TYR A 143 -5.49 9.06 4.79
CA TYR A 143 -6.04 7.78 5.21
C TYR A 143 -6.96 7.17 4.16
N VAL A 144 -7.16 5.86 4.27
CA VAL A 144 -8.16 5.11 3.52
C VAL A 144 -9.00 4.34 4.51
N ASP A 145 -10.31 4.49 4.43
CA ASP A 145 -11.29 3.76 5.25
C ASP A 145 -12.56 3.52 4.44
N VAL A 146 -13.40 2.62 4.92
CA VAL A 146 -14.76 2.44 4.43
C VAL A 146 -15.67 3.53 5.02
N ASN A 147 -16.76 3.87 4.32
CA ASN A 147 -17.75 4.78 4.89
C ASN A 147 -18.59 4.05 5.94
N ASN A 148 -18.07 4.00 7.16
CA ASN A 148 -18.65 3.28 8.29
C ASN A 148 -20.08 3.78 8.64
N ARG A 149 -20.28 5.09 8.63
CA ARG A 149 -21.58 5.73 8.92
C ARG A 149 -22.62 5.34 7.88
N MET A 150 -22.28 5.53 6.60
CA MET A 150 -23.17 5.17 5.50
C MET A 150 -23.51 3.67 5.49
N GLY A 151 -22.53 2.81 5.76
CA GLY A 151 -22.74 1.37 5.79
C GLY A 151 -23.78 0.96 6.83
N THR A 152 -23.71 1.53 8.04
CA THR A 152 -24.66 1.23 9.11
C THR A 152 -26.02 1.87 8.87
N SER A 153 -26.06 3.11 8.35
CA SER A 153 -27.31 3.79 7.97
C SER A 153 -28.08 2.99 6.91
N LEU A 154 -27.39 2.51 5.86
CA LEU A 154 -28.01 1.66 4.85
C LEU A 154 -28.56 0.35 5.43
N ALA A 155 -27.81 -0.30 6.31
CA ALA A 155 -28.26 -1.54 6.94
C ALA A 155 -29.50 -1.32 7.82
N THR A 156 -29.51 -0.24 8.60
CA THR A 156 -30.66 0.13 9.48
C THR A 156 -31.89 0.48 8.65
N THR A 157 -31.72 1.32 7.62
CA THR A 157 -32.79 1.68 6.69
C THR A 157 -33.39 0.46 6.02
N HIS A 158 -32.55 -0.47 5.55
CA HIS A 158 -33.04 -1.72 4.94
C HIS A 158 -33.92 -2.53 5.88
N LEU A 159 -33.55 -2.65 7.16
CA LEU A 159 -34.36 -3.37 8.14
C LEU A 159 -35.70 -2.68 8.39
N ILE A 160 -35.72 -1.34 8.47
CA ILE A 160 -36.93 -0.57 8.66
C ILE A 160 -37.86 -0.71 7.45
N GLU A 161 -37.34 -0.59 6.26
CA GLU A 161 -38.10 -0.78 4.99
C GLU A 161 -38.64 -2.20 4.84
N ALA A 162 -37.92 -3.21 5.35
CA ALA A 162 -38.39 -4.58 5.42
C ALA A 162 -39.51 -4.81 6.46
N GLY A 163 -39.93 -3.73 7.18
CA GLY A 163 -41.07 -3.74 8.10
C GLY A 163 -40.73 -4.05 9.55
N TYR A 164 -39.45 -4.20 9.91
CA TYR A 164 -39.06 -4.40 11.31
C TYR A 164 -39.29 -3.12 12.12
N LYS A 165 -39.98 -3.25 13.26
CA LYS A 165 -40.35 -2.11 14.14
C LYS A 165 -39.35 -1.89 15.28
N LYS A 166 -38.50 -2.85 15.55
CA LYS A 166 -37.46 -2.78 16.58
C LYS A 166 -36.16 -3.27 15.97
N VAL A 167 -35.20 -2.39 15.87
CA VAL A 167 -33.84 -2.68 15.43
C VAL A 167 -32.91 -2.47 16.62
N ILE A 168 -32.02 -3.39 16.89
CA ILE A 168 -31.05 -3.31 17.98
C ILE A 168 -29.66 -3.22 17.35
N TYR A 169 -28.90 -2.21 17.73
CA TYR A 169 -27.51 -2.06 17.39
C TYR A 169 -26.63 -2.66 18.49
N ILE A 170 -25.74 -3.57 18.10
CA ILE A 170 -24.73 -4.14 18.99
C ILE A 170 -23.38 -3.60 18.53
N GLY A 171 -22.85 -2.63 19.25
CA GLY A 171 -21.59 -1.96 18.98
C GLY A 171 -20.45 -2.48 19.84
N MET A 172 -19.27 -1.94 19.59
CA MET A 172 -18.05 -2.19 20.39
C MET A 172 -17.91 -1.08 21.46
N THR A 173 -17.27 -1.39 22.57
CA THR A 173 -17.01 -0.42 23.65
C THR A 173 -15.70 0.36 23.46
N MET A 174 -15.02 0.16 22.34
CA MET A 174 -13.73 0.82 22.05
C MET A 174 -13.94 2.26 21.59
N ALA A 175 -13.12 3.19 22.06
CA ALA A 175 -13.10 4.58 21.61
C ALA A 175 -12.32 4.73 20.30
N LEU A 176 -12.88 4.24 19.20
CA LEU A 176 -12.28 4.31 17.88
C LEU A 176 -13.20 5.05 16.91
N PRO A 177 -12.68 5.84 15.95
CA PRO A 177 -13.47 6.63 15.04
C PRO A 177 -14.56 5.83 14.32
N PHE A 178 -14.23 4.66 13.79
CA PHE A 178 -15.18 3.82 13.07
C PHE A 178 -16.33 3.29 13.95
N VAL A 179 -16.08 3.09 15.25
CA VAL A 179 -17.13 2.64 16.20
C VAL A 179 -18.18 3.74 16.36
N TRP A 180 -17.72 4.97 16.56
CA TRP A 180 -18.59 6.14 16.65
C TRP A 180 -19.34 6.38 15.35
N GLU A 181 -18.67 6.33 14.20
CA GLU A 181 -19.30 6.52 12.89
C GLU A 181 -20.41 5.48 12.62
N ARG A 182 -20.17 4.22 12.99
CA ARG A 182 -21.19 3.17 12.86
C ARG A 182 -22.39 3.41 13.77
N GLU A 183 -22.16 3.88 14.99
CA GLU A 183 -23.26 4.22 15.91
C GLU A 183 -24.08 5.40 15.37
N GLN A 184 -23.44 6.45 14.86
CA GLN A 184 -24.13 7.58 14.24
C GLN A 184 -24.97 7.16 13.03
N GLY A 185 -24.44 6.28 12.17
CA GLY A 185 -25.19 5.76 11.04
C GLY A 185 -26.41 4.91 11.42
N TYR A 186 -26.38 4.26 12.60
CA TYR A 186 -27.56 3.57 13.14
C TYR A 186 -28.62 4.54 13.66
N LEU A 187 -28.23 5.67 14.23
CA LEU A 187 -29.13 6.67 14.82
C LEU A 187 -29.81 7.60 13.80
N GLU A 188 -29.30 7.70 12.57
CA GLU A 188 -29.88 8.45 11.45
C GLU A 188 -31.11 7.76 10.85
#